data_cd1f32eb79e6e9b62af3aac87f8132e9
#
_entry.id   cd1f32eb79e6e9b62af3aac87f8132e9
#
_cell.length_a   1.000
_cell.length_b   1.000
_cell.length_c   1.000
_cell.angle_alpha   90.00
_cell.angle_beta   90.00
_cell.angle_gamma   90.00
#
_symmetry.space_group_name_H-M   'P 1'
#
loop_
_entity.id
_entity.type
_entity.pdbx_description
1 polymer ?
#
loop_
_entity_poly.entity_id
_entity_poly.type
_entity_poly.pdbx_seq_one_letter_code
_entity_poly.pdbx_strand_id
1 'polypeptide(L)'
;MRRWSFLVWGLLVLVQTAGAGEFNTVLNVGDPAPVWSDLPGTDGKTHSLADLKDAKAVVVVFTCNSCPVATEYEDRIIAFAKKHAGEVAVVAINVNRIEEDNLEHMKERAKSKQFPYLYLFDETQKIAKDFGATYTPEFYVLGADRKIVYMGGMDDNSDPAIVTENYLEPAIESALKGTPLKTKETRAIGCRVRYARVRK
;
A
#
# COMPACT_ATOMS: atom_id res chain seq x y z
N MET A 1 -52.70 -17.27 -42.03
CA MET A 1 -52.34 -17.43 -40.61
C MET A 1 -50.81 -17.33 -40.51
N ARG A 2 -50.24 -16.19 -40.15
CA ARG A 2 -48.78 -15.93 -40.08
C ARG A 2 -48.35 -16.09 -38.62
N ARG A 3 -47.60 -17.13 -38.31
CA ARG A 3 -47.03 -17.39 -36.98
C ARG A 3 -45.75 -16.55 -36.83
N TRP A 4 -45.73 -15.57 -35.93
CA TRP A 4 -44.55 -14.83 -35.54
C TRP A 4 -43.88 -15.59 -34.40
N SER A 5 -42.68 -16.10 -34.66
CA SER A 5 -41.80 -16.67 -33.64
C SER A 5 -40.96 -15.54 -33.03
N PHE A 6 -41.20 -15.20 -31.77
CA PHE A 6 -40.34 -14.31 -30.98
C PHE A 6 -39.15 -15.11 -30.49
N LEU A 7 -37.97 -14.81 -31.02
CA LEU A 7 -36.70 -15.27 -30.46
C LEU A 7 -36.37 -14.38 -29.26
N VAL A 8 -36.46 -14.92 -28.06
CA VAL A 8 -36.00 -14.28 -26.84
C VAL A 8 -34.48 -14.54 -26.75
N TRP A 9 -33.67 -13.51 -26.98
CA TRP A 9 -32.24 -13.54 -26.71
C TRP A 9 -32.01 -13.33 -25.22
N GLY A 10 -31.72 -14.43 -24.51
CA GLY A 10 -31.28 -14.35 -23.12
C GLY A 10 -29.88 -13.73 -23.03
N LEU A 11 -29.80 -12.55 -22.44
CA LEU A 11 -28.52 -11.92 -22.11
C LEU A 11 -27.89 -12.68 -20.93
N LEU A 12 -26.88 -13.51 -21.24
CA LEU A 12 -26.11 -14.22 -20.20
C LEU A 12 -25.17 -13.18 -19.56
N VAL A 13 -25.54 -12.63 -18.41
CA VAL A 13 -24.67 -11.79 -17.61
C VAL A 13 -23.65 -12.71 -16.93
N LEU A 14 -22.43 -12.76 -17.47
CA LEU A 14 -21.29 -13.39 -16.80
C LEU A 14 -20.96 -12.53 -15.57
N VAL A 15 -21.38 -12.96 -14.39
CA VAL A 15 -20.88 -12.45 -13.12
C VAL A 15 -19.44 -12.96 -12.98
N GLN A 16 -18.47 -12.11 -13.31
CA GLN A 16 -17.08 -12.38 -12.95
C GLN A 16 -16.96 -12.23 -11.44
N THR A 17 -16.82 -13.35 -10.75
CA THR A 17 -16.36 -13.34 -9.36
C THR A 17 -14.90 -12.85 -9.38
N ALA A 18 -14.68 -11.60 -9.00
CA ALA A 18 -13.34 -11.11 -8.72
C ALA A 18 -12.80 -11.98 -7.56
N GLY A 19 -11.89 -12.89 -7.88
CA GLY A 19 -11.12 -13.61 -6.87
C GLY A 19 -10.17 -12.62 -6.18
N ALA A 20 -9.80 -12.88 -4.92
CA ALA A 20 -8.73 -12.15 -4.24
C ALA A 20 -7.41 -12.26 -5.02
N GLY A 21 -6.46 -11.34 -4.79
CA GLY A 21 -5.14 -11.37 -5.41
C GLY A 21 -4.37 -12.65 -5.08
N GLU A 22 -3.23 -12.83 -5.72
CA GLU A 22 -2.38 -14.03 -5.53
C GLU A 22 -1.82 -14.10 -4.10
N PHE A 23 -1.40 -12.96 -3.54
CA PHE A 23 -0.82 -12.88 -2.19
C PHE A 23 -1.68 -12.05 -1.22
N ASN A 24 -2.53 -11.17 -1.72
CA ASN A 24 -3.46 -10.39 -0.93
C ASN A 24 -4.87 -11.00 -0.99
N THR A 25 -5.42 -11.36 0.19
CA THR A 25 -6.73 -12.02 0.29
C THR A 25 -7.91 -11.04 0.40
N VAL A 26 -7.65 -9.73 0.39
CA VAL A 26 -8.66 -8.68 0.60
C VAL A 26 -8.86 -7.83 -0.65
N LEU A 27 -7.77 -7.44 -1.32
CA LEU A 27 -7.78 -6.54 -2.47
C LEU A 27 -7.21 -7.21 -3.73
N ASN A 28 -7.61 -6.67 -4.86
CA ASN A 28 -7.04 -6.98 -6.17
C ASN A 28 -6.39 -5.73 -6.76
N VAL A 29 -5.47 -5.92 -7.68
CA VAL A 29 -5.01 -4.83 -8.55
C VAL A 29 -6.20 -4.34 -9.39
N GLY A 30 -6.39 -3.03 -9.41
CA GLY A 30 -7.54 -2.37 -10.04
C GLY A 30 -8.68 -2.02 -9.09
N ASP A 31 -8.71 -2.58 -7.87
CA ASP A 31 -9.68 -2.20 -6.85
C ASP A 31 -9.44 -0.76 -6.36
N PRO A 32 -10.47 -0.03 -5.95
CA PRO A 32 -10.29 1.24 -5.25
C PRO A 32 -9.56 1.02 -3.92
N ALA A 33 -8.57 1.87 -3.64
CA ALA A 33 -7.84 1.81 -2.38
C ALA A 33 -8.76 2.13 -1.19
N PRO A 34 -8.62 1.42 -0.06
CA PRO A 34 -9.29 1.78 1.17
C PRO A 34 -8.96 3.22 1.59
N VAL A 35 -9.98 3.94 2.03
CA VAL A 35 -9.86 5.33 2.44
C VAL A 35 -9.59 5.42 3.93
N TRP A 36 -8.63 6.26 4.31
CA TRP A 36 -8.41 6.66 5.71
C TRP A 36 -8.66 8.14 5.89
N SER A 37 -9.04 8.52 7.10
CA SER A 37 -9.20 9.90 7.54
C SER A 37 -8.62 10.10 8.92
N ASP A 38 -8.06 11.30 9.13
CA ASP A 38 -7.63 11.82 10.41
C ASP A 38 -6.63 10.92 11.18
N LEU A 39 -5.76 10.19 10.47
CA LEU A 39 -4.69 9.44 11.13
C LEU A 39 -3.63 10.40 11.68
N PRO A 40 -3.25 10.26 12.96
CA PRO A 40 -2.20 11.10 13.56
C PRO A 40 -0.85 10.84 12.89
N GLY A 41 -0.16 11.92 12.53
CA GLY A 41 1.17 11.91 11.95
C GLY A 41 2.28 12.26 12.94
N THR A 42 3.49 11.88 12.61
CA THR A 42 4.69 12.24 13.39
C THR A 42 5.02 13.72 13.35
N ASP A 43 4.43 14.48 12.43
CA ASP A 43 4.50 15.94 12.34
C ASP A 43 3.54 16.67 13.29
N GLY A 44 2.76 15.94 14.08
CA GLY A 44 1.80 16.48 15.06
C GLY A 44 0.46 16.89 14.45
N LYS A 45 0.21 16.55 13.19
CA LYS A 45 -1.07 16.80 12.49
C LYS A 45 -1.81 15.49 12.24
N THR A 46 -3.06 15.59 11.81
CA THR A 46 -3.80 14.46 11.26
C THR A 46 -3.82 14.52 9.74
N HIS A 47 -3.85 13.35 9.10
CA HIS A 47 -3.79 13.23 7.64
C HIS A 47 -4.82 12.22 7.12
N SER A 48 -5.37 12.53 5.97
CA SER A 48 -6.34 11.72 5.26
C SER A 48 -5.85 11.41 3.84
N LEU A 49 -6.32 10.33 3.24
CA LEU A 49 -6.03 10.05 1.82
C LEU A 49 -6.47 11.21 0.90
N ALA A 50 -7.54 11.91 1.27
CA ALA A 50 -8.06 13.05 0.53
C ALA A 50 -7.08 14.24 0.44
N ASP A 51 -6.16 14.37 1.41
CA ASP A 51 -5.15 15.45 1.42
C ASP A 51 -4.13 15.27 0.30
N LEU A 52 -4.02 14.07 -0.24
CA LEU A 52 -3.07 13.69 -1.29
C LEU A 52 -3.67 13.80 -2.70
N LYS A 53 -4.83 14.48 -2.86
CA LYS A 53 -5.58 14.56 -4.13
C LYS A 53 -4.76 15.05 -5.32
N ASP A 54 -3.77 15.91 -5.09
CA ASP A 54 -2.94 16.51 -6.12
C ASP A 54 -1.73 15.64 -6.53
N ALA A 55 -1.42 14.58 -5.77
CA ALA A 55 -0.38 13.63 -6.12
C ALA A 55 -0.81 12.76 -7.31
N LYS A 56 0.06 12.62 -8.31
CA LYS A 56 -0.18 11.80 -9.51
C LYS A 56 -0.20 10.30 -9.19
N ALA A 57 0.52 9.89 -8.16
CA ALA A 57 0.48 8.55 -7.59
C ALA A 57 0.72 8.62 -6.09
N VAL A 58 0.29 7.59 -5.34
CA VAL A 58 0.55 7.46 -3.91
C VAL A 58 1.17 6.09 -3.64
N VAL A 59 2.26 6.08 -2.88
CA VAL A 59 2.82 4.86 -2.31
C VAL A 59 2.43 4.78 -0.85
N VAL A 60 1.66 3.75 -0.49
CA VAL A 60 1.36 3.41 0.91
C VAL A 60 2.31 2.32 1.34
N VAL A 61 2.97 2.51 2.49
CA VAL A 61 3.90 1.53 3.06
C VAL A 61 3.43 1.17 4.46
N PHE A 62 2.96 -0.06 4.66
CA PHE A 62 2.74 -0.56 6.02
C PHE A 62 4.09 -0.95 6.62
N THR A 63 4.51 -0.26 7.67
CA THR A 63 5.83 -0.39 8.28
C THR A 63 5.74 -0.25 9.80
N CYS A 64 6.87 -0.40 10.51
CA CYS A 64 6.95 -0.15 11.94
C CYS A 64 8.41 0.02 12.37
N ASN A 65 8.64 0.58 13.56
CA ASN A 65 9.98 0.78 14.10
C ASN A 65 10.64 -0.53 14.57
N SER A 66 9.82 -1.48 15.06
CA SER A 66 10.29 -2.70 15.73
C SER A 66 10.66 -3.84 14.79
N CYS A 67 10.37 -3.73 13.49
CA CYS A 67 10.71 -4.75 12.51
C CYS A 67 12.11 -4.52 11.94
N PRO A 68 13.11 -5.41 12.16
CA PRO A 68 14.45 -5.24 11.61
C PRO A 68 14.46 -5.09 10.09
N VAL A 69 13.65 -5.89 9.39
CA VAL A 69 13.53 -5.83 7.93
C VAL A 69 12.96 -4.47 7.48
N ALA A 70 11.93 -3.95 8.17
CA ALA A 70 11.39 -2.63 7.84
C ALA A 70 12.45 -1.52 8.01
N THR A 71 13.29 -1.63 9.04
CA THR A 71 14.37 -0.66 9.27
C THR A 71 15.50 -0.73 8.24
N GLU A 72 15.75 -1.90 7.65
CA GLU A 72 16.69 -2.07 6.53
C GLU A 72 16.20 -1.35 5.26
N TYR A 73 14.88 -1.22 5.08
CA TYR A 73 14.28 -0.53 3.94
C TYR A 73 14.22 0.99 4.08
N GLU A 74 14.35 1.56 5.28
CA GLU A 74 14.13 2.99 5.53
C GLU A 74 14.94 3.90 4.59
N ASP A 75 16.24 3.64 4.45
CA ASP A 75 17.10 4.49 3.63
C ASP A 75 16.74 4.40 2.14
N ARG A 76 16.24 3.24 1.67
CA ARG A 76 15.72 3.07 0.32
C ARG A 76 14.38 3.79 0.12
N ILE A 77 13.48 3.74 1.11
CA ILE A 77 12.22 4.49 1.09
C ILE A 77 12.49 5.99 1.10
N ILE A 78 13.46 6.47 1.90
CA ILE A 78 13.88 7.87 1.92
C ILE A 78 14.41 8.30 0.55
N ALA A 79 15.30 7.50 -0.04
CA ALA A 79 15.86 7.78 -1.37
C ALA A 79 14.77 7.81 -2.45
N PHE A 80 13.85 6.85 -2.40
CA PHE A 80 12.70 6.77 -3.30
C PHE A 80 11.79 8.00 -3.16
N ALA A 81 11.42 8.39 -1.94
CA ALA A 81 10.56 9.54 -1.70
C ALA A 81 11.19 10.85 -2.18
N LYS A 82 12.52 11.02 -1.98
CA LYS A 82 13.26 12.18 -2.49
C LYS A 82 13.32 12.20 -4.02
N LYS A 83 13.55 11.05 -4.65
CA LYS A 83 13.62 10.92 -6.12
C LYS A 83 12.32 11.32 -6.81
N HIS A 84 11.18 10.94 -6.22
CA HIS A 84 9.86 11.15 -6.81
C HIS A 84 9.10 12.35 -6.21
N ALA A 85 9.80 13.21 -5.45
CA ALA A 85 9.18 14.38 -4.83
C ALA A 85 8.48 15.28 -5.86
N GLY A 86 7.27 15.74 -5.52
CA GLY A 86 6.45 16.59 -6.38
C GLY A 86 5.49 15.86 -7.34
N GLU A 87 5.71 14.55 -7.57
CA GLU A 87 4.80 13.76 -8.40
C GLU A 87 4.15 12.61 -7.61
N VAL A 88 4.90 11.98 -6.71
CA VAL A 88 4.45 10.85 -5.91
C VAL A 88 4.43 11.22 -4.44
N ALA A 89 3.32 10.97 -3.77
CA ALA A 89 3.24 11.05 -2.31
C ALA A 89 3.60 9.68 -1.72
N VAL A 90 4.52 9.68 -0.75
CA VAL A 90 4.83 8.48 0.04
C VAL A 90 4.20 8.63 1.42
N VAL A 91 3.45 7.62 1.86
CA VAL A 91 2.81 7.55 3.17
C VAL A 91 3.16 6.23 3.83
N ALA A 92 3.92 6.29 4.90
CA ALA A 92 4.18 5.16 5.76
C ALA A 92 3.10 5.09 6.86
N ILE A 93 2.54 3.91 7.11
CA ILE A 93 1.51 3.69 8.13
C ILE A 93 1.98 2.60 9.07
N ASN A 94 2.10 2.93 10.36
CA ASN A 94 2.35 1.96 11.41
C ASN A 94 1.03 1.58 12.08
N VAL A 95 0.85 0.29 12.28
CA VAL A 95 -0.36 -0.27 12.92
C VAL A 95 -0.04 -1.17 14.12
N ASN A 96 1.22 -1.32 14.46
CA ASN A 96 1.62 -2.11 15.63
C ASN A 96 1.33 -1.34 16.93
N ARG A 97 0.91 -2.05 17.98
CA ARG A 97 0.46 -1.48 19.25
C ARG A 97 1.40 -1.79 20.40
N ILE A 98 2.66 -2.01 20.10
CA ILE A 98 3.70 -2.20 21.12
C ILE A 98 4.40 -0.86 21.43
N GLU A 99 5.13 -0.81 22.51
CA GLU A 99 5.74 0.43 23.00
C GLU A 99 6.71 1.06 21.97
N GLU A 100 7.56 0.26 21.35
CA GLU A 100 8.54 0.69 20.35
C GLU A 100 7.90 1.28 19.09
N ASP A 101 6.63 0.96 18.87
CA ASP A 101 5.86 1.37 17.69
C ASP A 101 4.79 2.43 18.03
N ASN A 102 4.78 2.98 19.26
CA ASN A 102 3.86 4.05 19.64
C ASN A 102 4.20 5.37 18.91
N LEU A 103 3.26 6.32 18.91
CA LEU A 103 3.41 7.58 18.17
C LEU A 103 4.63 8.40 18.62
N GLU A 104 5.02 8.37 19.90
CA GLU A 104 6.17 9.12 20.40
C GLU A 104 7.49 8.55 19.86
N HIS A 105 7.67 7.23 19.92
CA HIS A 105 8.85 6.58 19.32
C HIS A 105 8.87 6.72 17.79
N MET A 106 7.70 6.75 17.13
CA MET A 106 7.60 7.07 15.70
C MET A 106 8.09 8.50 15.41
N LYS A 107 7.74 9.50 16.23
CA LYS A 107 8.22 10.88 16.09
C LYS A 107 9.74 10.97 16.24
N GLU A 108 10.29 10.29 17.26
CA GLU A 108 11.74 10.22 17.47
C GLU A 108 12.44 9.59 16.26
N ARG A 109 11.90 8.47 15.75
CA ARG A 109 12.44 7.79 14.56
C ARG A 109 12.39 8.66 13.32
N ALA A 110 11.24 9.27 13.03
CA ALA A 110 11.06 10.15 11.89
C ALA A 110 12.02 11.35 11.94
N LYS A 111 12.23 11.94 13.12
CA LYS A 111 13.15 13.04 13.34
C LYS A 111 14.60 12.59 13.15
N SER A 112 15.02 11.49 13.76
CA SER A 112 16.41 10.98 13.70
C SER A 112 16.83 10.60 12.29
N LYS A 113 15.91 10.00 11.52
CA LYS A 113 16.11 9.56 10.14
C LYS A 113 15.78 10.63 9.11
N GLN A 114 15.20 11.76 9.54
CA GLN A 114 14.77 12.85 8.65
C GLN A 114 13.83 12.35 7.54
N PHE A 115 12.79 11.63 7.89
CA PHE A 115 11.84 11.10 6.91
C PHE A 115 11.24 12.21 6.06
N PRO A 116 11.38 12.18 4.72
CA PRO A 116 10.82 13.18 3.81
C PRO A 116 9.37 12.88 3.41
N TYR A 117 8.70 11.97 4.11
CA TYR A 117 7.36 11.46 3.82
C TYR A 117 6.50 11.43 5.09
N LEU A 118 5.19 11.30 4.92
CA LEU A 118 4.25 11.17 6.03
C LEU A 118 4.44 9.81 6.72
N TYR A 119 4.55 9.83 8.06
CA TYR A 119 4.57 8.64 8.88
C TYR A 119 3.40 8.70 9.86
N LEU A 120 2.38 7.88 9.62
CA LEU A 120 1.08 7.91 10.28
C LEU A 120 0.90 6.71 11.19
N PHE A 121 0.12 6.88 12.25
CA PHE A 121 -0.20 5.82 13.19
C PHE A 121 -1.68 5.46 13.13
N ASP A 122 -1.99 4.20 12.77
CA ASP A 122 -3.34 3.64 12.88
C ASP A 122 -3.42 2.68 14.07
N GLU A 123 -3.68 3.24 15.25
CA GLU A 123 -3.85 2.46 16.49
C GLU A 123 -5.01 1.47 16.37
N THR A 124 -6.01 1.73 15.53
CA THR A 124 -7.16 0.86 15.33
C THR A 124 -6.82 -0.40 14.55
N GLN A 125 -5.74 -0.38 13.80
CA GLN A 125 -5.30 -1.42 12.86
C GLN A 125 -6.30 -1.66 11.71
N LYS A 126 -7.27 -0.75 11.57
CA LYS A 126 -8.34 -0.92 10.59
C LYS A 126 -7.81 -0.78 9.17
N ILE A 127 -6.98 0.23 8.92
CA ILE A 127 -6.50 0.52 7.55
C ILE A 127 -5.63 -0.61 7.01
N ALA A 128 -4.72 -1.16 7.83
CA ALA A 128 -3.94 -2.32 7.39
C ALA A 128 -4.81 -3.54 7.10
N LYS A 129 -5.88 -3.77 7.89
CA LYS A 129 -6.84 -4.86 7.63
C LYS A 129 -7.62 -4.62 6.33
N ASP A 130 -8.06 -3.39 6.08
CA ASP A 130 -8.79 -3.03 4.87
C ASP A 130 -7.92 -3.16 3.62
N PHE A 131 -6.62 -2.89 3.73
CA PHE A 131 -5.63 -3.14 2.66
C PHE A 131 -5.23 -4.62 2.55
N GLY A 132 -5.55 -5.46 3.53
CA GLY A 132 -5.10 -6.84 3.59
C GLY A 132 -3.61 -6.99 3.88
N ALA A 133 -2.95 -5.96 4.45
CA ALA A 133 -1.54 -5.98 4.77
C ALA A 133 -1.21 -7.04 5.81
N THR A 134 -0.18 -7.84 5.57
CA THR A 134 0.22 -8.95 6.45
C THR A 134 1.66 -8.85 6.93
N TYR A 135 2.48 -8.04 6.26
CA TYR A 135 3.90 -7.88 6.56
C TYR A 135 4.29 -6.41 6.76
N THR A 136 5.48 -6.20 7.32
CA THR A 136 6.18 -4.91 7.37
C THR A 136 7.64 -5.10 6.94
N PRO A 137 8.13 -4.35 5.88
CA PRO A 137 7.35 -3.43 5.08
C PRO A 137 6.49 -4.13 4.02
N GLU A 138 5.31 -3.56 3.70
CA GLU A 138 4.47 -4.00 2.59
C GLU A 138 3.97 -2.77 1.84
N PHE A 139 4.09 -2.77 0.51
CA PHE A 139 3.90 -1.62 -0.35
C PHE A 139 2.66 -1.74 -1.21
N TYR A 140 1.98 -0.62 -1.41
CA TYR A 140 0.84 -0.47 -2.30
C TYR A 140 1.03 0.79 -3.14
N VAL A 141 0.95 0.66 -4.46
CA VAL A 141 0.99 1.78 -5.38
C VAL A 141 -0.43 2.10 -5.84
N LEU A 142 -0.83 3.34 -5.65
CA LEU A 142 -2.13 3.86 -6.08
C LEU A 142 -1.94 4.81 -7.26
N GLY A 143 -2.73 4.64 -8.31
CA GLY A 143 -2.79 5.57 -9.43
C GLY A 143 -3.44 6.91 -9.06
N ALA A 144 -3.52 7.81 -10.02
CA ALA A 144 -4.19 9.12 -9.86
C ALA A 144 -5.67 8.97 -9.49
N ASP A 145 -6.33 7.92 -9.95
CA ASP A 145 -7.71 7.55 -9.62
C ASP A 145 -7.85 6.80 -8.28
N ARG A 146 -6.75 6.66 -7.54
CA ARG A 146 -6.68 5.94 -6.26
C ARG A 146 -7.05 4.46 -6.35
N LYS A 147 -6.89 3.85 -7.51
CA LYS A 147 -6.94 2.40 -7.65
C LYS A 147 -5.57 1.78 -7.42
N ILE A 148 -5.59 0.55 -6.93
CA ILE A 148 -4.37 -0.25 -6.72
C ILE A 148 -3.74 -0.58 -8.08
N VAL A 149 -2.49 -0.20 -8.27
CA VAL A 149 -1.67 -0.53 -9.45
C VAL A 149 -0.73 -1.68 -9.14
N TYR A 150 -0.23 -1.73 -7.90
CA TYR A 150 0.72 -2.75 -7.43
C TYR A 150 0.54 -3.00 -5.93
N MET A 151 0.82 -4.24 -5.51
CA MET A 151 0.88 -4.66 -4.10
C MET A 151 2.06 -5.61 -3.88
N GLY A 152 2.77 -5.48 -2.76
CA GLY A 152 3.82 -6.43 -2.37
C GLY A 152 5.10 -5.83 -1.82
N GLY A 153 6.25 -6.36 -2.22
CA GLY A 153 7.57 -5.88 -1.82
C GLY A 153 8.03 -4.63 -2.57
N MET A 154 9.06 -3.95 -2.06
CA MET A 154 9.75 -2.89 -2.81
C MET A 154 10.60 -3.50 -3.93
N ASP A 155 11.24 -4.59 -3.61
CA ASP A 155 12.16 -5.37 -4.42
C ASP A 155 12.17 -6.83 -3.94
N ASP A 156 13.08 -7.64 -4.46
CA ASP A 156 13.20 -9.08 -4.17
C ASP A 156 14.09 -9.41 -2.96
N ASN A 157 14.72 -8.40 -2.32
CA ASN A 157 15.62 -8.67 -1.18
C ASN A 157 15.74 -7.51 -0.19
N SER A 158 15.75 -7.82 1.12
CA SER A 158 15.98 -6.83 2.16
C SER A 158 17.42 -6.30 2.17
N ASP A 159 18.41 -7.13 1.81
CA ASP A 159 19.79 -6.68 1.62
C ASP A 159 19.94 -5.99 0.25
N PRO A 160 20.22 -4.67 0.24
CA PRO A 160 20.35 -3.92 -1.00
C PRO A 160 21.51 -4.38 -1.90
N ALA A 161 22.50 -5.08 -1.34
CA ALA A 161 23.68 -5.53 -2.09
C ALA A 161 23.36 -6.72 -3.03
N ILE A 162 22.26 -7.44 -2.77
CA ILE A 162 21.88 -8.63 -3.54
C ILE A 162 20.49 -8.52 -4.16
N VAL A 163 19.92 -7.31 -4.21
CA VAL A 163 18.68 -7.01 -4.96
C VAL A 163 18.94 -7.27 -6.44
N THR A 164 18.10 -8.10 -7.06
CA THR A 164 18.14 -8.41 -8.49
C THR A 164 16.93 -7.88 -9.25
N GLU A 165 15.79 -7.73 -8.57
CA GLU A 165 14.56 -7.20 -9.15
C GLU A 165 13.98 -6.07 -8.29
N ASN A 166 13.65 -4.95 -8.94
CA ASN A 166 12.92 -3.84 -8.32
C ASN A 166 11.48 -3.87 -8.83
N TYR A 167 10.52 -3.84 -7.88
CA TYR A 167 9.09 -3.90 -8.20
C TYR A 167 8.43 -2.51 -8.11
N LEU A 168 8.91 -1.67 -7.18
CA LEU A 168 8.26 -0.39 -6.89
C LEU A 168 8.48 0.63 -8.01
N GLU A 169 9.67 0.74 -8.57
CA GLU A 169 9.98 1.69 -9.64
C GLU A 169 9.15 1.45 -10.92
N PRO A 170 9.07 0.21 -11.46
CA PRO A 170 8.19 -0.06 -12.61
C PRO A 170 6.71 0.19 -12.28
N ALA A 171 6.27 -0.06 -11.04
CA ALA A 171 4.90 0.18 -10.63
C ALA A 171 4.56 1.68 -10.61
N ILE A 172 5.49 2.53 -10.15
CA ILE A 172 5.33 3.99 -10.21
C ILE A 172 5.36 4.48 -11.67
N GLU A 173 6.25 3.97 -12.49
CA GLU A 173 6.26 4.33 -13.91
C GLU A 173 4.92 3.98 -14.60
N SER A 174 4.38 2.80 -14.30
CA SER A 174 3.05 2.39 -14.76
C SER A 174 1.95 3.34 -14.27
N ALA A 175 1.96 3.69 -12.97
CA ALA A 175 0.98 4.59 -12.38
C ALA A 175 1.00 6.00 -12.98
N LEU A 176 2.20 6.52 -13.31
CA LEU A 176 2.39 7.87 -13.85
C LEU A 176 2.11 7.96 -15.35
N LYS A 177 2.44 6.90 -16.12
CA LYS A 177 2.40 6.91 -17.60
C LYS A 177 1.29 6.05 -18.18
N GLY A 178 0.60 5.23 -17.37
CA GLY A 178 -0.40 4.27 -17.85
C GLY A 178 0.20 3.11 -18.65
N THR A 179 1.50 2.84 -18.50
CA THR A 179 2.18 1.74 -19.20
C THR A 179 1.81 0.39 -18.58
N PRO A 180 1.74 -0.70 -19.36
CA PRO A 180 1.47 -2.02 -18.82
C PRO A 180 2.52 -2.44 -17.79
N LEU A 181 2.08 -2.88 -16.61
CA LEU A 181 2.93 -3.43 -15.56
C LEU A 181 2.99 -4.96 -15.68
N LYS A 182 4.20 -5.52 -15.78
CA LYS A 182 4.41 -6.97 -15.91
C LYS A 182 4.09 -7.70 -14.59
N THR A 183 4.69 -7.22 -13.50
CA THR A 183 4.53 -7.80 -12.16
C THR A 183 3.66 -6.88 -11.32
N LYS A 184 2.40 -7.27 -11.11
CA LYS A 184 1.39 -6.43 -10.43
C LYS A 184 1.27 -6.74 -8.94
N GLU A 185 1.70 -7.93 -8.54
CA GLU A 185 1.65 -8.39 -7.17
C GLU A 185 2.86 -9.27 -6.86
N THR A 186 3.42 -9.12 -5.66
CA THR A 186 4.52 -9.96 -5.17
C THR A 186 4.31 -10.26 -3.69
N ARG A 187 5.00 -11.26 -3.18
CA ARG A 187 5.04 -11.49 -1.75
C ARG A 187 5.90 -10.41 -1.08
N ALA A 188 5.37 -9.74 -0.06
CA ALA A 188 6.18 -8.86 0.77
C ALA A 188 7.16 -9.66 1.65
N ILE A 189 8.37 -9.10 1.84
CA ILE A 189 9.44 -9.67 2.67
C ILE A 189 9.50 -8.86 3.95
N GLY A 190 9.31 -9.50 5.11
CA GLY A 190 9.35 -8.78 6.38
C GLY A 190 8.77 -9.54 7.57
N CYS A 191 8.56 -8.79 8.64
CA CYS A 191 7.90 -9.30 9.84
C CYS A 191 6.38 -9.28 9.66
N ARG A 192 5.67 -10.20 10.31
CA ARG A 192 4.20 -10.14 10.29
C ARG A 192 3.69 -8.95 11.08
N VAL A 193 2.67 -8.28 10.54
CA VAL A 193 1.90 -7.26 11.27
C VAL A 193 1.36 -7.86 12.56
N ARG A 194 1.58 -7.17 13.68
CA ARG A 194 1.12 -7.61 15.02
C ARG A 194 -0.33 -7.22 15.27
N TYR A 195 -1.24 -7.86 14.56
CA TYR A 195 -2.66 -7.64 14.78
C TYR A 195 -3.12 -8.05 16.19
N ALA A 196 -3.95 -7.21 16.82
CA ALA A 196 -4.58 -7.55 18.09
C ALA A 196 -5.49 -8.78 17.91
N ARG A 197 -5.37 -9.74 18.83
CA ARG A 197 -6.23 -10.93 18.82
C ARG A 197 -7.64 -10.52 19.26
N VAL A 198 -8.63 -10.82 18.43
CA VAL A 198 -10.02 -10.74 18.87
C VAL A 198 -10.26 -11.91 19.81
N ARG A 199 -10.44 -11.63 21.12
CA ARG A 199 -10.94 -12.66 22.04
C ARG A 199 -12.39 -12.93 21.65
N LYS A 200 -12.67 -14.17 21.25
CA LYS A 200 -14.03 -14.66 21.08
C LYS A 200 -14.66 -14.91 22.44
#